data_30b0877e215ebf628a7ba28129e2d291
#
_entry.id   30b0877e215ebf628a7ba28129e2d291
#
_cell.length_a   1.000
_cell.length_b   1.000
_cell.length_c   1.000
_cell.angle_alpha   90.00
_cell.angle_beta   90.00
_cell.angle_gamma   90.00
#
_symmetry.space_group_name_H-M   'P 1'
#
loop_
_entity.id
_entity.type
_entity.pdbx_description
1 polymer ?
#
loop_
_entity_poly.entity_id
_entity_poly.type
_entity_poly.pdbx_seq_one_letter_code
_entity_poly.pdbx_strand_id
1 'polypeptide(L)'
;PAVPSSIIEPIWYQFEALIPAVTDAHPLGCHRPRVADRIVFEKLVQVLVLGAAYAKIADSTCSSTTLRRRRDEWIRHGVFAALEQICLDAYNKMIGLELETLVVDGCIVKAPCGGEAAGRSPVDRGKQGTKRSLLVDGSGIPIGCVIAGANCHDSPLLAPTLDKLNRFGFDLPEQITVHLDAGYDSGKTRDLLDGLGCDYVISKKGEPLQAGARWVVERTNAWHTRGFRKLQICTEVRTRVIDAFIALANAIIITRRLIREAWTRYRWNTRPARRP
;
A
#
# COMPACT_ATOMS: atom_id res chain seq x y z
N PRO A 1 11.63 2.54 -18.11
CA PRO A 1 10.78 1.83 -17.15
C PRO A 1 10.08 2.82 -16.22
N ALA A 2 8.86 2.47 -15.76
CA ALA A 2 8.08 3.33 -14.87
C ALA A 2 8.67 3.37 -13.44
N VAL A 3 9.45 2.38 -13.07
CA VAL A 3 10.22 2.27 -11.83
C VAL A 3 11.65 1.86 -12.18
N PRO A 4 12.69 2.38 -11.51
CA PRO A 4 14.08 1.98 -11.76
C PRO A 4 14.29 0.46 -11.63
N SER A 5 15.15 -0.11 -12.47
CA SER A 5 15.45 -1.55 -12.47
C SER A 5 15.97 -2.04 -11.12
N SER A 6 16.80 -1.24 -10.44
CA SER A 6 17.32 -1.56 -9.10
C SER A 6 16.22 -1.79 -8.04
N ILE A 7 15.01 -1.29 -8.28
CA ILE A 7 13.86 -1.47 -7.39
C ILE A 7 12.92 -2.55 -7.93
N ILE A 8 12.64 -2.53 -9.24
CA ILE A 8 11.62 -3.40 -9.81
C ILE A 8 12.08 -4.86 -9.97
N GLU A 9 13.40 -5.09 -10.20
CA GLU A 9 13.92 -6.45 -10.36
C GLU A 9 13.80 -7.29 -9.07
N PRO A 10 14.24 -6.80 -7.88
CA PRO A 10 14.02 -7.54 -6.65
C PRO A 10 12.55 -7.84 -6.37
N ILE A 11 11.66 -6.87 -6.66
CA ILE A 11 10.21 -7.05 -6.50
C ILE A 11 9.69 -8.13 -7.46
N TRP A 12 10.13 -8.10 -8.71
CA TRP A 12 9.72 -9.09 -9.70
C TRP A 12 10.10 -10.52 -9.29
N TYR A 13 11.34 -10.75 -8.84
CA TYR A 13 11.77 -12.07 -8.41
C TYR A 13 10.89 -12.64 -7.28
N GLN A 14 10.52 -11.80 -6.31
CA GLN A 14 9.60 -12.22 -5.25
C GLN A 14 8.17 -12.43 -5.78
N PHE A 15 7.70 -11.55 -6.66
CA PHE A 15 6.38 -11.66 -7.25
C PHE A 15 6.24 -12.92 -8.11
N GLU A 16 7.23 -13.21 -8.94
CA GLU A 16 7.26 -14.41 -9.80
C GLU A 16 7.17 -15.70 -8.99
N ALA A 17 7.91 -15.78 -7.87
CA ALA A 17 7.89 -16.92 -6.97
C ALA A 17 6.52 -17.17 -6.30
N LEU A 18 5.68 -16.13 -6.20
CA LEU A 18 4.33 -16.21 -5.63
C LEU A 18 3.25 -16.58 -6.65
N ILE A 19 3.57 -16.52 -7.96
CA ILE A 19 2.58 -16.85 -9.00
C ILE A 19 2.34 -18.36 -9.00
N PRO A 20 1.08 -18.82 -8.90
CA PRO A 20 0.78 -20.24 -8.97
C PRO A 20 1.19 -20.82 -10.32
N ALA A 21 1.78 -22.01 -10.30
CA ALA A 21 2.05 -22.76 -11.52
C ALA A 21 0.74 -23.03 -12.27
N VAL A 22 0.72 -22.71 -13.55
CA VAL A 22 -0.43 -22.97 -14.41
C VAL A 22 -0.11 -24.17 -15.28
N THR A 23 -0.82 -25.28 -15.05
CA THR A 23 -0.75 -26.43 -15.92
C THR A 23 -1.65 -26.19 -17.13
N ASP A 24 -1.08 -26.36 -18.31
CA ASP A 24 -1.86 -26.33 -19.54
C ASP A 24 -2.63 -27.65 -19.66
N ALA A 25 -3.95 -27.56 -19.52
CA ALA A 25 -4.85 -28.70 -19.56
C ALA A 25 -5.55 -28.85 -20.92
N HIS A 26 -5.15 -28.10 -21.95
CA HIS A 26 -5.81 -28.19 -23.25
C HIS A 26 -5.47 -29.53 -23.96
N PRO A 27 -6.47 -30.39 -24.28
CA PRO A 27 -6.22 -31.75 -24.74
C PRO A 27 -5.39 -31.81 -26.02
N LEU A 28 -5.48 -30.80 -26.89
CA LEU A 28 -4.81 -30.77 -28.19
C LEU A 28 -3.57 -29.85 -28.20
N GLY A 29 -3.26 -29.14 -27.15
CA GLY A 29 -2.12 -28.21 -27.07
C GLY A 29 -2.10 -27.10 -28.16
N CYS A 30 -3.21 -26.90 -28.87
CA CYS A 30 -3.27 -26.05 -30.07
C CYS A 30 -3.76 -24.61 -29.81
N HIS A 31 -3.75 -24.15 -28.56
CA HIS A 31 -4.17 -22.79 -28.21
C HIS A 31 -3.00 -21.81 -28.21
N ARG A 32 -3.35 -20.52 -28.27
CA ARG A 32 -2.37 -19.45 -28.25
C ARG A 32 -1.61 -19.46 -26.89
N PRO A 33 -0.26 -19.42 -26.89
CA PRO A 33 0.53 -19.41 -25.67
C PRO A 33 0.12 -18.29 -24.72
N ARG A 34 0.20 -18.58 -23.42
CA ARG A 34 -0.07 -17.61 -22.36
C ARG A 34 0.96 -16.46 -22.43
N VAL A 35 0.51 -15.21 -22.37
CA VAL A 35 1.40 -14.05 -22.28
C VAL A 35 2.29 -14.19 -21.05
N ALA A 36 3.60 -13.96 -21.20
CA ALA A 36 4.56 -14.05 -20.11
C ALA A 36 4.15 -13.15 -18.93
N ASP A 37 4.28 -13.69 -17.71
CA ASP A 37 3.87 -13.01 -16.48
C ASP A 37 4.64 -11.70 -16.28
N ARG A 38 5.91 -11.67 -16.64
CA ARG A 38 6.75 -10.45 -16.58
C ARG A 38 6.14 -9.31 -17.39
N ILE A 39 5.67 -9.56 -18.61
CA ILE A 39 5.06 -8.53 -19.46
C ILE A 39 3.81 -7.96 -18.79
N VAL A 40 2.97 -8.83 -18.22
CA VAL A 40 1.74 -8.42 -17.51
C VAL A 40 2.07 -7.62 -16.28
N PHE A 41 3.04 -8.06 -15.47
CA PHE A 41 3.49 -7.38 -14.26
C PHE A 41 4.00 -5.96 -14.57
N GLU A 42 4.90 -5.81 -15.54
CA GLU A 42 5.43 -4.50 -15.94
C GLU A 42 4.33 -3.54 -16.41
N LYS A 43 3.34 -4.05 -17.15
CA LYS A 43 2.19 -3.24 -17.57
C LYS A 43 1.29 -2.86 -16.39
N LEU A 44 1.10 -3.72 -15.38
CA LEU A 44 0.37 -3.36 -14.17
C LEU A 44 1.13 -2.31 -13.34
N VAL A 45 2.45 -2.39 -13.27
CA VAL A 45 3.28 -1.33 -12.68
C VAL A 45 3.12 -0.01 -13.45
N GLN A 46 3.07 -0.04 -14.78
CA GLN A 46 2.78 1.16 -15.59
C GLN A 46 1.38 1.73 -15.30
N VAL A 47 0.36 0.87 -15.20
CA VAL A 47 -1.01 1.29 -14.80
C VAL A 47 -0.98 1.99 -13.44
N LEU A 48 -0.27 1.42 -12.47
CA LEU A 48 -0.14 1.99 -11.11
C LEU A 48 0.55 3.36 -11.13
N VAL A 49 1.72 3.43 -11.74
CA VAL A 49 2.57 4.64 -11.70
C VAL A 49 1.99 5.76 -12.56
N LEU A 50 1.55 5.45 -13.78
CA LEU A 50 1.06 6.45 -14.73
C LEU A 50 -0.42 6.80 -14.53
N GLY A 51 -1.18 5.96 -13.80
CA GLY A 51 -2.62 6.14 -13.63
C GLY A 51 -3.43 5.98 -14.92
N ALA A 52 -2.81 5.41 -15.96
CA ALA A 52 -3.44 5.28 -17.27
C ALA A 52 -4.48 4.15 -17.30
N ALA A 53 -5.46 4.28 -18.18
CA ALA A 53 -6.42 3.21 -18.44
C ALA A 53 -5.72 1.98 -19.04
N TYR A 54 -6.19 0.78 -18.70
CA TYR A 54 -5.64 -0.48 -19.24
C TYR A 54 -5.54 -0.50 -20.76
N ALA A 55 -6.54 0.08 -21.44
CA ALA A 55 -6.54 0.17 -22.90
C ALA A 55 -5.42 1.04 -23.48
N LYS A 56 -4.89 2.00 -22.68
CA LYS A 56 -3.77 2.87 -23.08
C LYS A 56 -2.41 2.24 -22.80
N ILE A 57 -2.35 1.27 -21.89
CA ILE A 57 -1.13 0.51 -21.59
C ILE A 57 -1.04 -0.77 -22.43
N ALA A 58 -2.17 -1.25 -22.93
CA ALA A 58 -2.23 -2.40 -23.83
C ALA A 58 -1.53 -2.12 -25.17
N ASP A 59 -0.91 -3.14 -25.71
CA ASP A 59 -0.25 -3.13 -27.03
C ASP A 59 -0.33 -4.52 -27.71
N SER A 60 0.47 -4.73 -28.75
CA SER A 60 0.55 -6.01 -29.48
C SER A 60 1.01 -7.19 -28.60
N THR A 61 1.74 -6.94 -27.50
CA THR A 61 2.25 -7.98 -26.60
C THR A 61 1.21 -8.43 -25.57
N CYS A 62 0.32 -7.53 -25.12
CA CYS A 62 -0.66 -7.84 -24.10
C CYS A 62 -1.91 -6.95 -24.21
N SER A 63 -3.06 -7.56 -24.41
CA SER A 63 -4.34 -6.86 -24.46
C SER A 63 -4.82 -6.36 -23.08
N SER A 64 -5.68 -5.33 -23.07
CA SER A 64 -6.27 -4.83 -21.83
C SER A 64 -7.14 -5.87 -21.10
N THR A 65 -7.76 -6.79 -21.85
CA THR A 65 -8.54 -7.90 -21.29
C THR A 65 -7.62 -8.90 -20.60
N THR A 66 -6.48 -9.23 -21.21
CA THR A 66 -5.46 -10.11 -20.60
C THR A 66 -4.93 -9.49 -19.32
N LEU A 67 -4.61 -8.18 -19.31
CA LEU A 67 -4.14 -7.47 -18.12
C LEU A 67 -5.14 -7.58 -16.96
N ARG A 68 -6.43 -7.32 -17.20
CA ARG A 68 -7.46 -7.41 -16.17
C ARG A 68 -7.64 -8.86 -15.66
N ARG A 69 -7.69 -9.84 -16.57
CA ARG A 69 -7.87 -11.24 -16.22
C ARG A 69 -6.71 -11.76 -15.36
N ARG A 70 -5.46 -11.44 -15.71
CA ARG A 70 -4.27 -11.85 -14.97
C ARG A 70 -4.18 -11.14 -13.61
N ARG A 71 -4.44 -9.85 -13.58
CA ARG A 71 -4.56 -9.11 -12.31
C ARG A 71 -5.58 -9.79 -11.38
N ASP A 72 -6.79 -10.09 -11.88
CA ASP A 72 -7.85 -10.69 -11.08
C ASP A 72 -7.51 -12.12 -10.65
N GLU A 73 -6.76 -12.86 -11.47
CA GLU A 73 -6.19 -14.17 -11.13
C GLU A 73 -5.21 -14.04 -9.95
N TRP A 74 -4.23 -13.15 -10.05
CA TRP A 74 -3.24 -12.91 -8.99
C TRP A 74 -3.85 -12.36 -7.70
N ILE A 75 -4.91 -11.55 -7.80
CA ILE A 75 -5.69 -11.10 -6.64
C ILE A 75 -6.35 -12.30 -5.94
N ARG A 76 -6.98 -13.21 -6.68
CA ARG A 76 -7.62 -14.41 -6.10
C ARG A 76 -6.64 -15.33 -5.37
N HIS A 77 -5.40 -15.37 -5.82
CA HIS A 77 -4.33 -16.14 -5.20
C HIS A 77 -3.54 -15.35 -4.12
N GLY A 78 -3.96 -14.13 -3.79
CA GLY A 78 -3.33 -13.35 -2.73
C GLY A 78 -1.91 -12.85 -3.01
N VAL A 79 -1.45 -12.91 -4.29
CA VAL A 79 -0.06 -12.63 -4.68
C VAL A 79 0.38 -11.23 -4.24
N PHE A 80 -0.48 -10.21 -4.39
CA PHE A 80 -0.12 -8.83 -4.03
C PHE A 80 0.05 -8.65 -2.52
N ALA A 81 -0.82 -9.25 -1.72
CA ALA A 81 -0.73 -9.18 -0.25
C ALA A 81 0.49 -9.96 0.27
N ALA A 82 0.79 -11.12 -0.32
CA ALA A 82 1.96 -11.90 0.01
C ALA A 82 3.26 -11.16 -0.36
N LEU A 83 3.30 -10.48 -1.51
CA LEU A 83 4.44 -9.63 -1.90
C LEU A 83 4.68 -8.51 -0.89
N GLU A 84 3.62 -7.79 -0.49
CA GLU A 84 3.71 -6.73 0.52
C GLU A 84 4.29 -7.27 1.83
N GLN A 85 3.82 -8.46 2.28
CA GLN A 85 4.31 -9.10 3.49
C GLN A 85 5.81 -9.44 3.38
N ILE A 86 6.25 -10.05 2.29
CA ILE A 86 7.67 -10.37 2.05
C ILE A 86 8.53 -9.11 2.12
N CYS A 87 8.06 -7.99 1.54
CA CYS A 87 8.80 -6.73 1.59
C CYS A 87 8.87 -6.16 3.02
N LEU A 88 7.80 -6.26 3.81
CA LEU A 88 7.79 -5.87 5.22
C LEU A 88 8.74 -6.72 6.06
N ASP A 89 8.70 -8.05 5.90
CA ASP A 89 9.55 -8.99 6.61
C ASP A 89 11.04 -8.73 6.29
N ALA A 90 11.35 -8.51 5.01
CA ALA A 90 12.70 -8.18 4.58
C ALA A 90 13.18 -6.85 5.18
N TYR A 91 12.31 -5.82 5.21
CA TYR A 91 12.63 -4.54 5.82
C TYR A 91 12.85 -4.69 7.32
N ASN A 92 11.94 -5.38 8.01
CA ASN A 92 12.05 -5.62 9.46
C ASN A 92 13.33 -6.37 9.82
N LYS A 93 13.66 -7.42 9.06
CA LYS A 93 14.87 -8.22 9.28
C LYS A 93 16.17 -7.44 9.05
N MET A 94 16.22 -6.57 8.04
CA MET A 94 17.46 -5.88 7.62
C MET A 94 17.66 -4.52 8.28
N ILE A 95 16.58 -3.80 8.54
CA ILE A 95 16.62 -2.43 9.07
C ILE A 95 15.99 -2.37 10.46
N GLY A 96 14.84 -3.03 10.65
CA GLY A 96 13.96 -2.93 11.80
C GLY A 96 12.81 -1.96 11.57
N LEU A 97 11.58 -2.39 11.87
CA LEU A 97 10.39 -1.54 11.92
C LEU A 97 10.32 -0.85 13.28
N GLU A 98 9.91 0.41 13.30
CA GLU A 98 9.71 1.20 14.53
C GLU A 98 8.27 1.00 15.05
N LEU A 99 7.93 -0.24 15.46
CA LEU A 99 6.57 -0.64 15.86
C LEU A 99 6.14 -0.11 17.24
N GLU A 100 7.07 0.39 18.05
CA GLU A 100 6.78 1.08 19.33
C GLU A 100 5.99 2.38 19.09
N THR A 101 6.15 2.97 17.90
CA THR A 101 5.43 4.16 17.47
C THR A 101 4.63 3.88 16.22
N LEU A 102 3.33 3.95 16.33
CA LEU A 102 2.42 3.77 15.20
C LEU A 102 1.67 5.06 14.90
N VAL A 103 1.43 5.32 13.63
CA VAL A 103 0.67 6.50 13.21
C VAL A 103 -0.43 6.10 12.25
N VAL A 104 -1.67 6.53 12.54
CA VAL A 104 -2.83 6.29 11.67
C VAL A 104 -3.39 7.62 11.19
N ASP A 105 -3.68 7.69 9.90
CA ASP A 105 -4.31 8.87 9.30
C ASP A 105 -5.23 8.49 8.14
N GLY A 106 -6.26 9.32 7.93
CA GLY A 106 -7.25 9.18 6.86
C GLY A 106 -6.94 10.10 5.68
N CYS A 107 -6.77 9.53 4.49
CA CYS A 107 -6.60 10.29 3.25
C CYS A 107 -7.78 10.07 2.29
N ILE A 108 -8.43 11.16 1.84
CA ILE A 108 -9.51 11.10 0.85
C ILE A 108 -8.95 11.40 -0.54
N VAL A 109 -9.27 10.54 -1.51
CA VAL A 109 -8.94 10.71 -2.92
C VAL A 109 -10.20 10.69 -3.78
N LYS A 110 -10.18 11.35 -4.94
CA LYS A 110 -11.29 11.36 -5.88
C LYS A 110 -11.54 9.96 -6.45
N ALA A 111 -12.82 9.57 -6.57
CA ALA A 111 -13.27 8.32 -7.16
C ALA A 111 -14.34 8.58 -8.23
N PRO A 112 -13.96 9.19 -9.39
CA PRO A 112 -14.93 9.65 -10.39
C PRO A 112 -15.74 8.51 -11.03
N CYS A 113 -15.25 7.27 -10.96
CA CYS A 113 -15.96 6.09 -11.47
C CYS A 113 -16.91 5.45 -10.44
N GLY A 114 -17.00 6.01 -9.22
CA GLY A 114 -17.73 5.37 -8.13
C GLY A 114 -17.09 4.05 -7.71
N GLY A 115 -17.88 3.11 -7.20
CA GLY A 115 -17.46 1.76 -6.85
C GLY A 115 -17.85 1.35 -5.44
N GLU A 116 -17.43 0.13 -5.06
CA GLU A 116 -17.78 -0.51 -3.77
C GLU A 116 -17.32 0.33 -2.56
N ALA A 117 -16.17 1.00 -2.66
CA ALA A 117 -15.60 1.84 -1.62
C ALA A 117 -15.66 3.34 -1.98
N ALA A 118 -16.69 3.78 -2.72
CA ALA A 118 -16.89 5.17 -3.04
C ALA A 118 -18.07 5.77 -2.23
N GLY A 119 -17.89 7.01 -1.79
CA GLY A 119 -18.93 7.74 -1.06
C GLY A 119 -18.81 9.24 -1.28
N ARG A 120 -19.83 10.01 -0.89
CA ARG A 120 -19.83 11.47 -1.04
C ARG A 120 -18.77 12.11 -0.14
N SER A 121 -17.80 12.79 -0.75
CA SER A 121 -16.72 13.45 -0.03
C SER A 121 -17.20 14.70 0.70
N PRO A 122 -16.95 14.81 2.01
CA PRO A 122 -17.29 16.02 2.77
C PRO A 122 -16.40 17.22 2.42
N VAL A 123 -15.24 16.97 1.82
CA VAL A 123 -14.21 17.99 1.51
C VAL A 123 -14.16 18.37 0.02
N ASP A 124 -14.86 17.66 -0.88
CA ASP A 124 -14.87 17.92 -2.32
C ASP A 124 -16.30 18.09 -2.85
N ARG A 125 -17.08 18.97 -2.22
CA ARG A 125 -18.44 19.37 -2.66
C ARG A 125 -19.39 18.19 -2.92
N GLY A 126 -19.31 17.13 -2.12
CA GLY A 126 -20.13 15.94 -2.26
C GLY A 126 -19.81 15.05 -3.46
N LYS A 127 -18.71 15.28 -4.18
CA LYS A 127 -18.25 14.39 -5.26
C LYS A 127 -17.85 13.03 -4.70
N GLN A 128 -17.86 12.02 -5.56
CA GLN A 128 -17.46 10.68 -5.20
C GLN A 128 -15.96 10.63 -4.84
N GLY A 129 -15.67 10.06 -3.69
CA GLY A 129 -14.33 9.87 -3.18
C GLY A 129 -14.18 8.55 -2.44
N THR A 130 -12.95 8.09 -2.33
CA THR A 130 -12.55 6.92 -1.53
C THR A 130 -11.64 7.39 -0.41
N LYS A 131 -11.88 6.92 0.80
CA LYS A 131 -11.03 7.15 1.98
C LYS A 131 -10.08 5.96 2.14
N ARG A 132 -8.83 6.26 2.46
CA ARG A 132 -7.82 5.30 2.89
C ARG A 132 -7.44 5.61 4.32
N SER A 133 -7.65 4.68 5.23
CA SER A 133 -7.10 4.72 6.59
C SER A 133 -5.77 3.98 6.56
N LEU A 134 -4.67 4.70 6.67
CA LEU A 134 -3.31 4.20 6.52
C LEU A 134 -2.64 4.09 7.87
N LEU A 135 -2.06 2.92 8.15
CA LEU A 135 -1.20 2.63 9.29
C LEU A 135 0.24 2.61 8.84
N VAL A 136 1.10 3.35 9.52
CA VAL A 136 2.55 3.35 9.32
C VAL A 136 3.28 3.17 10.65
N ASP A 137 4.53 2.69 10.59
CA ASP A 137 5.45 2.69 11.73
C ASP A 137 6.04 4.08 12.01
N GLY A 138 6.83 4.24 13.06
CA GLY A 138 7.45 5.50 13.46
C GLY A 138 8.35 6.11 12.40
N SER A 139 8.89 5.32 11.48
CA SER A 139 9.71 5.78 10.34
C SER A 139 8.90 6.06 9.07
N GLY A 140 7.58 5.80 9.08
CA GLY A 140 6.65 6.01 7.98
C GLY A 140 6.65 4.88 6.95
N ILE A 141 7.05 3.67 7.33
CA ILE A 141 6.88 2.47 6.50
C ILE A 141 5.40 2.06 6.54
N PRO A 142 4.74 1.90 5.38
CA PRO A 142 3.34 1.49 5.34
C PRO A 142 3.19 0.05 5.84
N ILE A 143 2.40 -0.13 6.92
CA ILE A 143 2.09 -1.43 7.51
C ILE A 143 0.81 -1.99 6.93
N GLY A 144 -0.19 -1.15 6.72
CA GLY A 144 -1.47 -1.57 6.18
C GLY A 144 -2.40 -0.42 5.88
N CYS A 145 -3.44 -0.72 5.11
CA CYS A 145 -4.43 0.26 4.71
C CYS A 145 -5.82 -0.38 4.72
N VAL A 146 -6.82 0.40 5.13
CA VAL A 146 -8.24 0.06 5.01
C VAL A 146 -8.91 1.07 4.10
N ILE A 147 -9.79 0.58 3.23
CA ILE A 147 -10.47 1.39 2.23
C ILE A 147 -11.95 1.49 2.57
N ALA A 148 -12.49 2.70 2.50
CA ALA A 148 -13.91 2.98 2.71
C ALA A 148 -14.40 4.11 1.81
N GLY A 149 -15.70 4.35 1.78
CA GLY A 149 -16.26 5.54 1.14
C GLY A 149 -15.82 6.82 1.84
N ALA A 150 -15.63 7.90 1.10
CA ALA A 150 -15.19 9.19 1.64
C ALA A 150 -16.15 9.78 2.69
N ASN A 151 -17.39 9.32 2.74
CA ASN A 151 -18.40 9.70 3.74
C ASN A 151 -18.24 8.95 5.09
N CYS A 152 -17.38 7.94 5.15
CA CYS A 152 -17.11 7.24 6.42
C CYS A 152 -16.26 8.11 7.34
N HIS A 153 -16.59 8.14 8.64
CA HIS A 153 -15.76 8.77 9.66
C HIS A 153 -14.47 7.97 9.88
N ASP A 154 -13.44 8.60 10.45
CA ASP A 154 -12.14 7.98 10.68
C ASP A 154 -12.19 6.98 11.84
N SER A 155 -12.89 7.33 12.92
CA SER A 155 -12.96 6.51 14.14
C SER A 155 -13.42 5.06 13.90
N PRO A 156 -14.48 4.76 13.11
CA PRO A 156 -14.86 3.38 12.80
C PRO A 156 -13.83 2.59 11.98
N LEU A 157 -12.92 3.29 11.27
CA LEU A 157 -11.89 2.64 10.48
C LEU A 157 -10.63 2.30 11.30
N LEU A 158 -10.52 2.83 12.53
CA LEU A 158 -9.34 2.63 13.36
C LEU A 158 -9.14 1.14 13.71
N ALA A 159 -10.16 0.47 14.23
CA ALA A 159 -10.06 -0.94 14.61
C ALA A 159 -9.59 -1.83 13.44
N PRO A 160 -10.25 -1.85 12.27
CA PRO A 160 -9.80 -2.67 11.15
C PRO A 160 -8.45 -2.22 10.59
N THR A 161 -8.01 -0.97 10.84
CA THR A 161 -6.69 -0.49 10.45
C THR A 161 -5.61 -1.03 11.40
N LEU A 162 -5.87 -1.04 12.71
CA LEU A 162 -4.98 -1.64 13.71
C LEU A 162 -4.92 -3.17 13.60
N ASP A 163 -6.00 -3.83 13.16
CA ASP A 163 -6.00 -5.27 12.88
C ASP A 163 -4.94 -5.69 11.85
N LYS A 164 -4.42 -4.75 11.05
CA LYS A 164 -3.30 -5.02 10.15
C LYS A 164 -2.01 -5.40 10.88
N LEU A 165 -1.88 -5.08 12.17
CA LEU A 165 -0.77 -5.53 13.01
C LEU A 165 -0.75 -7.03 13.25
N ASN A 166 -1.90 -7.71 13.12
CA ASN A 166 -1.99 -9.16 13.29
C ASN A 166 -1.07 -9.94 12.35
N ARG A 167 -0.60 -9.30 11.27
CA ARG A 167 0.39 -9.86 10.34
C ARG A 167 1.77 -10.12 10.96
N PHE A 168 2.11 -9.47 12.08
CA PHE A 168 3.37 -9.65 12.79
C PHE A 168 3.28 -10.72 13.89
N GLY A 169 2.09 -11.28 14.17
CA GLY A 169 1.91 -12.30 15.19
C GLY A 169 2.36 -11.84 16.57
N PHE A 170 3.27 -12.60 17.19
CA PHE A 170 3.81 -12.32 18.53
C PHE A 170 5.04 -11.39 18.53
N ASP A 171 5.50 -10.94 17.36
CA ASP A 171 6.69 -10.07 17.22
C ASP A 171 6.36 -8.57 17.43
N LEU A 172 5.27 -8.27 18.13
CA LEU A 172 4.92 -6.90 18.49
C LEU A 172 5.63 -6.46 19.77
N PRO A 173 6.05 -5.18 19.90
CA PRO A 173 6.58 -4.62 21.13
C PRO A 173 5.56 -4.71 22.28
N GLU A 174 6.07 -4.81 23.53
CA GLU A 174 5.22 -4.79 24.73
C GLU A 174 4.51 -3.47 24.91
N GLN A 175 5.12 -2.38 24.48
CA GLN A 175 4.59 -1.02 24.59
C GLN A 175 4.46 -0.39 23.20
N ILE A 176 3.24 -0.04 22.82
CA ILE A 176 2.93 0.57 21.52
C ILE A 176 2.19 1.88 21.77
N THR A 177 2.70 2.98 21.22
CA THR A 177 2.04 4.28 21.23
C THR A 177 1.43 4.59 19.86
N VAL A 178 0.11 4.78 19.81
CA VAL A 178 -0.64 5.12 18.60
C VAL A 178 -0.88 6.62 18.51
N HIS A 179 -0.36 7.26 17.47
CA HIS A 179 -0.56 8.68 17.19
C HIS A 179 -1.73 8.88 16.21
N LEU A 180 -2.68 9.72 16.59
CA LEU A 180 -3.93 9.95 15.88
C LEU A 180 -4.21 11.45 15.68
N ASP A 181 -4.99 11.77 14.64
CA ASP A 181 -5.53 13.10 14.44
C ASP A 181 -6.72 13.41 15.37
N ALA A 182 -7.03 14.69 15.53
CA ALA A 182 -8.20 15.18 16.26
C ALA A 182 -9.54 14.61 15.75
N GLY A 183 -9.59 14.15 14.50
CA GLY A 183 -10.75 13.45 13.95
C GLY A 183 -11.06 12.09 14.61
N TYR A 184 -10.08 11.52 15.32
CA TYR A 184 -10.25 10.28 16.08
C TYR A 184 -10.61 10.52 17.56
N ASP A 185 -10.68 11.78 18.00
CA ASP A 185 -10.93 12.11 19.39
C ASP A 185 -12.37 11.76 19.83
N SER A 186 -12.53 10.57 20.36
CA SER A 186 -13.80 10.04 20.88
C SER A 186 -13.58 9.06 22.02
N GLY A 187 -14.61 8.90 22.90
CA GLY A 187 -14.57 7.88 23.96
C GLY A 187 -14.36 6.48 23.39
N LYS A 188 -15.06 6.14 22.27
CA LYS A 188 -14.91 4.83 21.59
C LYS A 188 -13.49 4.54 21.12
N THR A 189 -12.78 5.57 20.65
CA THR A 189 -11.38 5.43 20.25
C THR A 189 -10.49 5.10 21.44
N ARG A 190 -10.68 5.79 22.59
CA ARG A 190 -9.94 5.51 23.81
C ARG A 190 -10.23 4.12 24.35
N ASP A 191 -11.51 3.77 24.45
CA ASP A 191 -11.95 2.42 24.92
C ASP A 191 -11.33 1.32 24.06
N LEU A 192 -11.23 1.54 22.73
CA LEU A 192 -10.59 0.59 21.82
C LEU A 192 -9.09 0.46 22.13
N LEU A 193 -8.37 1.56 22.25
CA LEU A 193 -6.91 1.56 22.47
C LEU A 193 -6.56 1.04 23.86
N ASP A 194 -7.32 1.42 24.88
CA ASP A 194 -7.19 0.88 26.23
C ASP A 194 -7.43 -0.65 26.24
N GLY A 195 -8.44 -1.12 25.49
CA GLY A 195 -8.74 -2.54 25.35
C GLY A 195 -7.66 -3.33 24.60
N LEU A 196 -6.87 -2.67 23.73
CA LEU A 196 -5.72 -3.24 23.03
C LEU A 196 -4.41 -3.13 23.83
N GLY A 197 -4.44 -2.45 24.98
CA GLY A 197 -3.24 -2.18 25.79
C GLY A 197 -2.25 -1.22 25.12
N CYS A 198 -2.72 -0.33 24.25
CA CYS A 198 -1.89 0.63 23.54
C CYS A 198 -1.96 2.02 24.23
N ASP A 199 -0.81 2.65 24.40
CA ASP A 199 -0.74 4.08 24.70
C ASP A 199 -1.19 4.88 23.46
N TYR A 200 -1.66 6.10 23.67
CA TYR A 200 -2.08 6.94 22.55
C TYR A 200 -1.83 8.43 22.74
N VAL A 201 -1.57 9.08 21.61
CA VAL A 201 -1.45 10.53 21.50
C VAL A 201 -2.45 11.02 20.46
N ILE A 202 -3.54 11.65 20.89
CA ILE A 202 -4.54 12.23 20.01
C ILE A 202 -4.35 13.76 19.98
N SER A 203 -4.14 14.32 18.78
CA SER A 203 -4.00 15.77 18.60
C SER A 203 -5.28 16.48 19.02
N LYS A 204 -5.16 17.56 19.77
CA LYS A 204 -6.31 18.37 20.18
C LYS A 204 -6.61 19.46 19.15
N LYS A 205 -7.88 19.72 18.92
CA LYS A 205 -8.35 20.77 18.02
C LYS A 205 -8.00 22.15 18.61
N GLY A 206 -7.27 22.97 17.84
CA GLY A 206 -6.89 24.33 18.26
C GLY A 206 -5.54 24.45 19.00
N GLU A 207 -4.86 23.34 19.29
CA GLU A 207 -3.48 23.38 19.75
C GLU A 207 -2.51 23.47 18.56
N PRO A 208 -1.32 24.12 18.75
CA PRO A 208 -0.30 24.12 17.69
C PRO A 208 -0.01 22.69 17.25
N LEU A 209 0.10 22.48 15.94
CA LEU A 209 0.52 21.20 15.39
C LEU A 209 1.84 20.80 16.03
N GLN A 210 1.78 19.86 16.96
CA GLN A 210 2.99 19.25 17.46
C GLN A 210 3.63 18.56 16.26
N ALA A 211 4.81 19.01 15.86
CA ALA A 211 5.60 18.47 14.76
C ALA A 211 6.16 17.07 15.10
N GLY A 212 5.42 16.30 15.90
CA GLY A 212 5.72 14.97 16.38
C GLY A 212 5.63 13.91 15.26
N ALA A 213 5.37 12.68 15.65
CA ALA A 213 5.36 11.50 14.77
C ALA A 213 4.40 11.59 13.57
N ARG A 214 3.36 12.44 13.62
CA ARG A 214 2.31 12.51 12.57
C ARG A 214 2.78 12.84 11.16
N TRP A 215 3.81 13.66 10.99
CA TRP A 215 4.29 14.02 9.64
C TRP A 215 4.71 12.80 8.80
N VAL A 216 5.06 11.68 9.43
CA VAL A 216 5.51 10.47 8.72
C VAL A 216 4.37 9.82 7.94
N VAL A 217 3.14 9.78 8.47
CA VAL A 217 1.98 9.24 7.75
C VAL A 217 1.54 10.17 6.63
N GLU A 218 1.57 11.49 6.84
CA GLU A 218 1.31 12.48 5.77
C GLU A 218 2.32 12.34 4.63
N ARG A 219 3.59 12.14 4.95
CA ARG A 219 4.65 11.84 3.97
C ARG A 219 4.34 10.56 3.19
N THR A 220 3.91 9.49 3.86
CA THR A 220 3.60 8.22 3.20
C THR A 220 2.34 8.34 2.33
N ASN A 221 1.32 9.07 2.79
CA ASN A 221 0.19 9.45 1.95
C ASN A 221 0.61 10.26 0.71
N ALA A 222 1.60 11.15 0.86
CA ALA A 222 2.18 11.87 -0.28
C ALA A 222 2.95 10.95 -1.23
N TRP A 223 3.68 9.93 -0.73
CA TRP A 223 4.31 8.92 -1.58
C TRP A 223 3.27 8.13 -2.38
N HIS A 224 2.15 7.73 -1.77
CA HIS A 224 1.06 7.08 -2.48
C HIS A 224 0.48 7.95 -3.60
N THR A 225 0.18 9.21 -3.32
CA THR A 225 -0.53 10.07 -4.28
C THR A 225 0.40 10.65 -5.34
N ARG A 226 1.63 11.04 -5.00
CA ARG A 226 2.58 11.62 -5.95
C ARG A 226 3.37 10.58 -6.72
N GLY A 227 3.67 9.45 -6.09
CA GLY A 227 4.42 8.34 -6.71
C GLY A 227 3.58 7.46 -7.61
N PHE A 228 2.28 7.36 -7.35
CA PHE A 228 1.38 6.44 -8.03
C PHE A 228 0.08 7.14 -8.42
N ARG A 229 0.01 7.62 -9.65
CA ARG A 229 -1.16 8.36 -10.14
C ARG A 229 -2.47 7.58 -10.07
N LYS A 230 -2.40 6.24 -10.14
CA LYS A 230 -3.56 5.36 -9.94
C LYS A 230 -4.18 5.50 -8.55
N LEU A 231 -3.34 5.81 -7.54
CA LEU A 231 -3.77 6.04 -6.15
C LEU A 231 -4.14 7.50 -5.87
N GLN A 232 -3.74 8.43 -6.73
CA GLN A 232 -4.13 9.85 -6.63
C GLN A 232 -5.59 10.05 -7.02
N ILE A 233 -6.03 9.33 -8.08
CA ILE A 233 -7.42 9.32 -8.55
C ILE A 233 -7.83 7.85 -8.67
N CYS A 234 -8.74 7.43 -7.79
CA CYS A 234 -9.24 6.06 -7.79
C CYS A 234 -10.22 5.86 -8.96
N THR A 235 -9.80 5.13 -9.98
CA THR A 235 -10.64 4.75 -11.11
C THR A 235 -11.04 3.29 -11.09
N GLU A 236 -10.65 2.53 -10.05
CA GLU A 236 -11.09 1.16 -9.84
C GLU A 236 -12.40 1.13 -9.05
N VAL A 237 -13.30 0.23 -9.46
CA VAL A 237 -14.65 0.12 -8.89
C VAL A 237 -14.68 -0.93 -7.78
N ARG A 238 -13.83 -1.97 -7.87
CA ARG A 238 -13.80 -3.09 -6.92
C ARG A 238 -12.73 -2.88 -5.86
N THR A 239 -13.10 -2.96 -4.59
CA THR A 239 -12.22 -2.78 -3.43
C THR A 239 -10.98 -3.67 -3.50
N ARG A 240 -11.14 -4.95 -3.83
CA ARG A 240 -10.03 -5.90 -3.97
C ARG A 240 -8.96 -5.48 -4.99
N VAL A 241 -9.35 -4.71 -6.02
CA VAL A 241 -8.40 -4.19 -7.03
C VAL A 241 -7.66 -2.98 -6.49
N ILE A 242 -8.35 -2.15 -5.73
CA ILE A 242 -7.72 -0.99 -5.05
C ILE A 242 -6.70 -1.49 -4.03
N ASP A 243 -7.06 -2.49 -3.21
CA ASP A 243 -6.17 -3.14 -2.23
C ASP A 243 -4.92 -3.71 -2.90
N ALA A 244 -5.08 -4.41 -4.03
CA ALA A 244 -3.96 -4.98 -4.77
C ALA A 244 -2.98 -3.91 -5.28
N PHE A 245 -3.48 -2.76 -5.76
CA PHE A 245 -2.63 -1.66 -6.18
C PHE A 245 -1.97 -0.94 -5.00
N ILE A 246 -2.64 -0.86 -3.85
CA ILE A 246 -2.03 -0.33 -2.62
C ILE A 246 -0.91 -1.26 -2.15
N ALA A 247 -1.15 -2.57 -2.10
CA ALA A 247 -0.13 -3.56 -1.73
C ALA A 247 1.10 -3.50 -2.66
N LEU A 248 0.88 -3.39 -3.98
CA LEU A 248 1.98 -3.22 -4.93
C LEU A 248 2.73 -1.89 -4.73
N ALA A 249 2.02 -0.79 -4.46
CA ALA A 249 2.63 0.50 -4.14
C ALA A 249 3.44 0.44 -2.85
N ASN A 250 2.91 -0.19 -1.81
CA ASN A 250 3.60 -0.42 -0.54
C ASN A 250 4.87 -1.24 -0.74
N ALA A 251 4.81 -2.35 -1.49
CA ALA A 251 5.98 -3.16 -1.82
C ALA A 251 7.07 -2.32 -2.51
N ILE A 252 6.71 -1.43 -3.45
CA ILE A 252 7.65 -0.52 -4.12
C ILE A 252 8.23 0.51 -3.15
N ILE A 253 7.42 1.10 -2.27
CA ILE A 253 7.87 2.07 -1.26
C ILE A 253 8.84 1.40 -0.29
N ILE A 254 8.45 0.25 0.27
CA ILE A 254 9.24 -0.50 1.25
C ILE A 254 10.58 -0.91 0.65
N THR A 255 10.58 -1.49 -0.56
CA THR A 255 11.82 -1.90 -1.25
C THR A 255 12.73 -0.71 -1.53
N ARG A 256 12.16 0.43 -1.96
CA ARG A 256 12.93 1.67 -2.18
C ARG A 256 13.56 2.18 -0.89
N ARG A 257 12.82 2.13 0.21
CA ARG A 257 13.32 2.52 1.53
C ARG A 257 14.40 1.54 2.01
N LEU A 258 14.16 0.24 1.87
CA LEU A 258 15.11 -0.81 2.22
C LEU A 258 16.45 -0.63 1.50
N ILE A 259 16.45 -0.47 0.18
CA ILE A 259 17.66 -0.26 -0.61
C ILE A 259 18.40 1.01 -0.15
N ARG A 260 17.66 2.10 0.05
CA ARG A 260 18.23 3.38 0.48
C ARG A 260 18.90 3.29 1.85
N GLU A 261 18.25 2.64 2.81
CA GLU A 261 18.72 2.58 4.19
C GLU A 261 19.81 1.52 4.35
N ALA A 262 19.67 0.36 3.71
CA ALA A 262 20.72 -0.64 3.65
C ALA A 262 21.99 -0.09 3.00
N TRP A 263 21.86 0.68 1.90
CA TRP A 263 23.00 1.35 1.30
C TRP A 263 23.71 2.29 2.27
N THR A 264 22.98 3.06 3.06
CA THR A 264 23.54 3.98 4.05
C THR A 264 24.18 3.24 5.22
N ARG A 265 23.53 2.17 5.72
CA ARG A 265 23.94 1.42 6.90
C ARG A 265 25.13 0.49 6.64
N TYR A 266 25.15 -0.18 5.47
CA TYR A 266 26.12 -1.25 5.16
C TYR A 266 27.18 -0.86 4.14
N ARG A 267 27.20 0.37 3.65
CA ARG A 267 28.26 0.82 2.75
C ARG A 267 29.59 0.93 3.50
N TRP A 268 30.67 0.55 2.82
CA TRP A 268 32.00 0.78 3.34
C TRP A 268 32.39 2.26 3.15
N ASN A 269 33.11 2.84 4.12
CA ASN A 269 33.52 4.26 4.08
C ASN A 269 34.35 4.62 2.82
N THR A 270 35.00 3.64 2.19
CA THR A 270 35.81 3.81 0.97
C THR A 270 34.98 3.77 -0.33
N ARG A 271 33.71 3.42 -0.29
CA ARG A 271 32.85 3.40 -1.50
C ARG A 271 32.36 4.80 -1.86
N PRO A 272 32.21 5.11 -3.19
CA PRO A 272 31.62 6.36 -3.63
C PRO A 272 30.27 6.61 -3.00
N ALA A 273 29.97 7.85 -2.63
CA ALA A 273 28.72 8.24 -1.99
C ALA A 273 27.48 8.18 -2.93
N ARG A 274 27.64 7.78 -4.19
CA ARG A 274 26.53 7.66 -5.15
C ARG A 274 25.65 6.46 -4.77
N ARG A 275 24.36 6.74 -4.62
CA ARG A 275 23.32 5.72 -4.45
C ARG A 275 22.96 5.07 -5.77
N PRO A 276 22.56 3.80 -5.81
CA PRO A 276 22.05 3.15 -7.01
C PRO A 276 20.74 3.80 -7.53
#